data_6d8ea6646108f61cc0a54a0f18b92a3d
#
_entry.id   6d8ea6646108f61cc0a54a0f18b92a3d
#
_cell.length_a   1.000
_cell.length_b   1.000
_cell.length_c   1.000
_cell.angle_alpha   90.00
_cell.angle_beta   90.00
_cell.angle_gamma   90.00
#
_symmetry.space_group_name_H-M   'P 1'
#
loop_
_entity.id
_entity.type
_entity.pdbx_description
1 polymer ?
#
loop_
_entity_poly.entity_id
_entity_poly.type
_entity_poly.pdbx_seq_one_letter_code
_entity_poly.pdbx_strand_id
1 'polypeptide(L)'
;MESMTGFGQGVYQSDTFQIVCLAKSVNHRFLEVYIKLPKRYALLEDRIRREVSERFGRGRVEVQIKYYGFAKGLKEIYLDLELAKKLKTALEILQSELAFEEPLTFQDFLYFRDYLTLEEREEDVEVLWEEVFPALDSALKNLKESRIKEGERLKERILSYFHELKEIIDKISALKEDVKRENIEKAKARIESYLLELTSGKLDPARLYQEVAILLDRLDITEEVDRLKVHLTHFEETLGEPNSGKKLDFLLQEMHREITTLSNKAQNAHLSLLAVSAKDLLEKIREQVQNLV
;
A
#
# COMPACT_ATOMS: atom_id res chain seq x y z
N MET A 1 3.08 -10.40 -10.84
CA MET A 1 2.45 -9.71 -9.69
C MET A 1 3.52 -9.01 -8.87
N GLU A 2 3.30 -7.77 -8.49
CA GLU A 2 4.22 -7.02 -7.63
C GLU A 2 3.53 -6.66 -6.32
N SER A 3 4.27 -6.63 -5.21
CA SER A 3 3.79 -6.04 -3.95
C SER A 3 3.94 -4.53 -3.98
N MET A 4 3.07 -3.81 -3.27
CA MET A 4 3.26 -2.36 -3.04
C MET A 4 4.35 -2.07 -2.00
N THR A 5 4.77 -3.06 -1.21
CA THR A 5 5.82 -2.92 -0.19
C THR A 5 7.14 -3.45 -0.69
N GLY A 6 8.21 -2.76 -0.37
CA GLY A 6 9.56 -3.17 -0.72
C GLY A 6 10.61 -2.19 -0.21
N PHE A 7 11.87 -2.60 -0.33
CA PHE A 7 13.03 -1.82 0.05
C PHE A 7 14.16 -2.04 -0.97
N GLY A 8 14.84 -0.95 -1.30
CA GLY A 8 16.03 -0.99 -2.15
C GLY A 8 17.09 -0.02 -1.64
N GLN A 9 18.33 -0.42 -1.78
CA GLN A 9 19.49 0.41 -1.47
C GLN A 9 20.43 0.42 -2.65
N GLY A 10 20.97 1.59 -2.97
CA GLY A 10 22.04 1.76 -3.93
C GLY A 10 23.16 2.58 -3.31
N VAL A 11 24.38 2.26 -3.66
CA VAL A 11 25.58 2.94 -3.21
C VAL A 11 26.45 3.27 -4.41
N TYR A 12 26.87 4.52 -4.49
CA TYR A 12 27.90 4.96 -5.42
C TYR A 12 29.07 5.51 -4.63
N GLN A 13 30.26 5.06 -4.94
CA GLN A 13 31.48 5.46 -4.27
C GLN A 13 32.48 6.00 -5.27
N SER A 14 32.96 7.21 -5.01
CA SER A 14 34.06 7.88 -5.69
C SER A 14 35.26 7.96 -4.74
N ASP A 15 36.38 8.44 -5.23
CA ASP A 15 37.61 8.65 -4.43
C ASP A 15 37.41 9.72 -3.33
N THR A 16 36.48 10.65 -3.53
CA THR A 16 36.28 11.81 -2.66
C THR A 16 34.97 11.81 -1.91
N PHE A 17 33.99 10.98 -2.30
CA PHE A 17 32.69 10.93 -1.67
C PHE A 17 32.00 9.57 -1.85
N GLN A 18 30.99 9.34 -1.03
CA GLN A 18 30.05 8.23 -1.16
C GLN A 18 28.62 8.75 -1.13
N ILE A 19 27.79 8.25 -2.04
CA ILE A 19 26.35 8.50 -2.04
C ILE A 19 25.63 7.22 -1.73
N VAL A 20 24.73 7.28 -0.74
CA VAL A 20 23.84 6.17 -0.39
C VAL A 20 22.40 6.60 -0.67
N CYS A 21 21.75 5.88 -1.55
CA CYS A 21 20.33 6.05 -1.85
C CYS A 21 19.53 4.92 -1.20
N LEU A 22 18.52 5.27 -0.42
CA LEU A 22 17.56 4.34 0.18
C LEU A 22 16.20 4.61 -0.45
N ALA A 23 15.59 3.58 -1.02
CA ALA A 23 14.26 3.63 -1.59
C ALA A 23 13.35 2.66 -0.84
N LYS A 24 12.20 3.14 -0.34
CA LYS A 24 11.20 2.34 0.37
C LYS A 24 9.84 2.57 -0.27
N SER A 25 9.08 1.50 -0.45
CA SER A 25 7.71 1.57 -0.93
C SER A 25 6.74 1.00 0.11
N VAL A 26 5.59 1.65 0.29
CA VAL A 26 4.49 1.18 1.15
C VAL A 26 3.17 1.26 0.40
N ASN A 27 2.17 0.51 0.89
CA ASN A 27 0.85 0.48 0.29
C ASN A 27 0.20 1.87 0.33
N HIS A 28 -0.21 2.36 -0.84
CA HIS A 28 -0.98 3.59 -0.98
C HIS A 28 -1.85 3.54 -2.25
N ARG A 29 -3.01 4.20 -2.20
CA ARG A 29 -4.00 4.16 -3.30
C ARG A 29 -3.49 4.74 -4.61
N PHE A 30 -2.71 5.81 -4.54
CA PHE A 30 -2.11 6.50 -5.66
C PHE A 30 -0.58 6.44 -5.56
N LEU A 31 0.11 6.83 -6.63
CA LEU A 31 1.55 7.04 -6.52
C LEU A 31 1.81 8.35 -5.77
N GLU A 32 2.51 8.25 -4.66
CA GLU A 32 3.06 9.38 -3.91
C GLU A 32 4.57 9.22 -3.84
N VAL A 33 5.31 10.29 -4.16
CA VAL A 33 6.77 10.29 -4.15
C VAL A 33 7.27 11.29 -3.12
N TYR A 34 7.92 10.77 -2.09
CA TYR A 34 8.59 11.56 -1.06
C TYR A 34 10.09 11.50 -1.25
N ILE A 35 10.74 12.67 -1.31
CA ILE A 35 12.15 12.75 -1.59
C ILE A 35 12.83 13.55 -0.48
N LYS A 36 13.90 12.97 0.10
CA LYS A 36 14.75 13.62 1.10
C LYS A 36 16.15 13.74 0.56
N LEU A 37 16.59 14.98 0.32
CA LEU A 37 17.87 15.29 -0.27
C LEU A 37 18.72 16.18 0.65
N PRO A 38 20.06 16.04 0.62
CA PRO A 38 20.96 17.10 1.09
C PRO A 38 20.75 18.38 0.29
N LYS A 39 20.98 19.54 0.88
CA LYS A 39 20.79 20.86 0.25
C LYS A 39 21.49 20.98 -1.11
N ARG A 40 22.70 20.41 -1.24
CA ARG A 40 23.49 20.37 -2.48
C ARG A 40 22.71 19.81 -3.68
N TYR A 41 21.85 18.80 -3.44
CA TYR A 41 21.11 18.08 -4.50
C TYR A 41 19.66 18.53 -4.62
N ALA A 42 19.26 19.62 -3.97
CA ALA A 42 17.87 20.08 -3.95
C ALA A 42 17.29 20.31 -5.36
N LEU A 43 18.12 20.81 -6.30
CA LEU A 43 17.73 21.04 -7.70
C LEU A 43 17.38 19.74 -8.47
N LEU A 44 17.76 18.57 -7.96
CA LEU A 44 17.49 17.27 -8.60
C LEU A 44 16.12 16.68 -8.24
N GLU A 45 15.36 17.30 -7.33
CA GLU A 45 14.11 16.73 -6.82
C GLU A 45 13.14 16.35 -7.93
N ASP A 46 12.89 17.24 -8.88
CA ASP A 46 11.94 16.99 -9.97
C ASP A 46 12.42 15.89 -10.92
N ARG A 47 13.71 15.80 -11.15
CA ARG A 47 14.31 14.77 -12.01
C ARG A 47 14.21 13.40 -11.35
N ILE A 48 14.49 13.32 -10.05
CA ILE A 48 14.33 12.08 -9.24
C ILE A 48 12.86 11.67 -9.20
N ARG A 49 11.95 12.62 -9.00
CA ARG A 49 10.50 12.38 -9.00
C ARG A 49 10.02 11.76 -10.30
N ARG A 50 10.53 12.25 -11.45
CA ARG A 50 10.21 11.71 -12.77
C ARG A 50 10.70 10.27 -12.92
N GLU A 51 11.95 9.98 -12.56
CA GLU A 51 12.54 8.64 -12.61
C GLU A 51 11.73 7.62 -11.78
N VAL A 52 11.27 8.02 -10.60
CA VAL A 52 10.42 7.18 -9.75
C VAL A 52 9.06 6.96 -10.41
N SER A 53 8.44 8.01 -10.94
CA SER A 53 7.10 7.93 -11.54
C SER A 53 7.06 7.09 -12.82
N GLU A 54 8.15 7.05 -13.59
CA GLU A 54 8.27 6.20 -14.78
C GLU A 54 8.39 4.72 -14.44
N ARG A 55 8.93 4.37 -13.26
CA ARG A 55 9.17 2.99 -12.84
C ARG A 55 8.07 2.39 -11.98
N PHE A 56 7.32 3.24 -11.27
CA PHE A 56 6.29 2.80 -10.32
C PHE A 56 4.96 3.50 -10.59
N GLY A 57 3.90 2.71 -10.77
CA GLY A 57 2.57 3.25 -11.08
C GLY A 57 1.69 3.47 -9.85
N ARG A 58 2.03 2.87 -8.67
CA ARG A 58 1.20 2.91 -7.47
C ARG A 58 2.02 2.65 -6.21
N GLY A 59 1.53 3.19 -5.08
CA GLY A 59 2.18 3.09 -3.78
C GLY A 59 2.86 4.40 -3.38
N ARG A 60 3.22 4.54 -2.12
CA ARG A 60 4.04 5.65 -1.65
C ARG A 60 5.51 5.23 -1.66
N VAL A 61 6.30 5.90 -2.49
CA VAL A 61 7.73 5.67 -2.63
C VAL A 61 8.50 6.78 -1.92
N GLU A 62 9.29 6.41 -0.93
CA GLU A 62 10.20 7.31 -0.21
C GLU A 62 11.62 7.09 -0.71
N VAL A 63 12.25 8.13 -1.24
CA VAL A 63 13.66 8.14 -1.66
C VAL A 63 14.44 9.03 -0.73
N GLN A 64 15.45 8.47 -0.08
CA GLN A 64 16.36 9.22 0.77
C GLN A 64 17.78 9.12 0.24
N ILE A 65 18.40 10.26 -0.08
CA ILE A 65 19.79 10.33 -0.51
C ILE A 65 20.63 10.89 0.64
N LYS A 66 21.74 10.21 0.91
CA LYS A 66 22.75 10.62 1.89
C LYS A 66 24.08 10.78 1.18
N TYR A 67 24.76 11.87 1.47
CA TYR A 67 26.09 12.19 0.97
C TYR A 67 27.09 12.12 2.10
N TYR A 68 28.18 11.40 1.87
CA TYR A 68 29.31 11.27 2.77
C TYR A 68 30.56 11.73 2.03
N GLY A 69 31.00 12.98 2.27
CA GLY A 69 32.29 13.47 1.76
C GLY A 69 33.43 12.87 2.56
N PHE A 70 34.45 12.36 1.87
CA PHE A 70 35.69 11.95 2.54
C PHE A 70 36.58 13.19 2.72
N ALA A 71 37.14 13.37 3.90
CA ALA A 71 37.94 14.55 4.28
C ALA A 71 39.32 14.61 3.56
N LYS A 72 39.40 14.28 2.28
CA LYS A 72 40.58 14.40 1.42
C LYS A 72 40.64 15.72 0.62
N GLY A 73 39.81 16.67 0.91
CA GLY A 73 39.90 18.02 0.42
C GLY A 73 39.46 18.96 1.54
N LEU A 74 40.36 19.76 2.06
CA LEU A 74 39.98 20.97 2.77
C LEU A 74 39.02 21.70 1.83
N LYS A 75 37.79 21.96 2.28
CA LYS A 75 36.91 22.87 1.57
C LYS A 75 37.74 24.12 1.32
N GLU A 76 38.05 24.44 0.08
CA GLU A 76 38.69 25.71 -0.26
C GLU A 76 37.72 26.79 0.20
N ILE A 77 38.13 27.53 1.23
CA ILE A 77 37.35 28.66 1.72
C ILE A 77 37.67 29.81 0.76
N TYR A 78 36.78 30.10 -0.14
CA TYR A 78 36.87 31.29 -0.99
C TYR A 78 36.32 32.47 -0.21
N LEU A 79 37.19 33.42 0.08
CA LEU A 79 36.84 34.70 0.66
C LEU A 79 36.65 35.73 -0.42
N ASP A 80 35.53 36.47 -0.39
CA ASP A 80 35.36 37.66 -1.21
C ASP A 80 36.16 38.82 -0.61
N LEU A 81 37.41 38.94 -1.05
CA LEU A 81 38.33 39.98 -0.58
C LEU A 81 37.85 41.38 -0.96
N GLU A 82 37.13 41.56 -2.06
CA GLU A 82 36.56 42.84 -2.46
C GLU A 82 35.43 43.27 -1.52
N LEU A 83 34.54 42.34 -1.19
CA LEU A 83 33.48 42.58 -0.20
C LEU A 83 34.06 42.81 1.20
N ALA A 84 35.09 42.04 1.61
CA ALA A 84 35.78 42.22 2.87
C ALA A 84 36.41 43.63 3.00
N LYS A 85 37.04 44.13 1.93
CA LYS A 85 37.57 45.51 1.90
C LYS A 85 36.47 46.56 2.01
N LYS A 86 35.37 46.39 1.27
CA LYS A 86 34.19 47.30 1.34
C LYS A 86 33.57 47.30 2.73
N LEU A 87 33.43 46.11 3.36
CA LEU A 87 32.94 46.00 4.73
C LEU A 87 33.85 46.71 5.71
N LYS A 88 35.18 46.52 5.60
CA LYS A 88 36.17 47.24 6.42
C LYS A 88 35.95 48.73 6.34
N THR A 89 35.94 49.31 5.13
CA THR A 89 35.73 50.72 4.91
C THR A 89 34.40 51.23 5.50
N ALA A 90 33.32 50.44 5.35
CA ALA A 90 32.02 50.82 5.92
C ALA A 90 32.04 50.84 7.44
N LEU A 91 32.71 49.86 8.09
CA LEU A 91 32.87 49.81 9.54
C LEU A 91 33.76 50.95 10.05
N GLU A 92 34.84 51.32 9.34
CA GLU A 92 35.70 52.46 9.66
C GLU A 92 34.94 53.79 9.59
N ILE A 93 34.09 53.98 8.58
CA ILE A 93 33.20 55.14 8.47
C ILE A 93 32.24 55.19 9.65
N LEU A 94 31.59 54.06 9.97
CA LEU A 94 30.63 53.94 11.07
C LEU A 94 31.29 54.26 12.41
N GLN A 95 32.49 53.73 12.63
CA GLN A 95 33.31 54.03 13.82
C GLN A 95 33.59 55.51 13.98
N SER A 96 34.00 56.16 12.87
CA SER A 96 34.33 57.60 12.86
C SER A 96 33.06 58.44 13.07
N GLU A 97 31.97 58.19 12.43
CA GLU A 97 30.72 58.96 12.51
C GLU A 97 30.05 58.81 13.90
N LEU A 98 30.15 57.62 14.50
CA LEU A 98 29.55 57.36 15.82
C LEU A 98 30.55 57.55 16.99
N ALA A 99 31.78 57.98 16.71
CA ALA A 99 32.82 58.23 17.68
C ALA A 99 33.13 57.05 18.63
N PHE A 100 33.16 55.83 18.10
CA PHE A 100 33.63 54.68 18.88
C PHE A 100 35.14 54.73 19.04
N GLU A 101 35.60 54.65 20.29
CA GLU A 101 37.03 54.69 20.64
C GLU A 101 37.74 53.34 20.44
N GLU A 102 37.00 52.22 20.41
CA GLU A 102 37.58 50.88 20.29
C GLU A 102 38.00 50.57 18.85
N PRO A 103 39.25 50.10 18.62
CA PRO A 103 39.73 49.78 17.29
C PRO A 103 38.99 48.53 16.72
N LEU A 104 38.70 48.54 15.42
CA LEU A 104 38.15 47.37 14.71
C LEU A 104 39.11 46.19 14.80
N THR A 105 38.56 45.04 15.25
CA THR A 105 39.31 43.79 15.42
C THR A 105 38.93 42.76 14.41
N PHE A 106 39.72 41.70 14.23
CA PHE A 106 39.33 40.56 13.37
C PHE A 106 38.08 39.89 13.85
N GLN A 107 37.73 39.94 15.15
CA GLN A 107 36.49 39.36 15.67
C GLN A 107 35.26 40.05 15.11
N ASP A 108 35.31 41.35 14.81
CA ASP A 108 34.17 42.07 14.26
C ASP A 108 33.83 41.57 12.85
N PHE A 109 34.81 41.08 12.09
CA PHE A 109 34.61 40.44 10.79
C PHE A 109 34.00 39.06 10.89
N LEU A 110 34.22 38.35 11.99
CA LEU A 110 33.62 37.00 12.18
C LEU A 110 32.09 37.03 12.32
N TYR A 111 31.52 38.15 12.77
CA TYR A 111 30.05 38.34 12.75
C TYR A 111 29.48 38.38 11.35
N PHE A 112 30.29 38.77 10.35
CA PHE A 112 29.91 38.89 8.94
C PHE A 112 30.40 37.70 8.10
N ARG A 113 30.89 36.62 8.72
CA ARG A 113 31.48 35.48 8.01
C ARG A 113 30.56 34.90 6.93
N ASP A 114 29.25 34.87 7.20
CA ASP A 114 28.24 34.28 6.30
C ASP A 114 28.00 35.13 5.06
N TYR A 115 28.40 36.43 5.08
CA TYR A 115 28.39 37.35 3.95
C TYR A 115 29.73 37.43 3.21
N LEU A 116 30.82 37.10 3.90
CA LEU A 116 32.17 37.15 3.34
C LEU A 116 32.60 35.85 2.66
N THR A 117 31.90 34.77 2.94
CA THR A 117 32.08 33.51 2.21
C THR A 117 31.34 33.62 0.89
N LEU A 118 32.04 33.48 -0.24
CA LEU A 118 31.38 33.31 -1.53
C LEU A 118 30.41 32.15 -1.44
N GLU A 119 29.17 32.37 -1.90
CA GLU A 119 28.23 31.29 -2.12
C GLU A 119 28.89 30.18 -2.93
N GLU A 120 28.66 28.94 -2.52
CA GLU A 120 29.11 27.78 -3.28
C GLU A 120 28.73 28.02 -4.76
N ARG A 121 29.69 27.96 -5.66
CA ARG A 121 29.42 28.05 -7.12
C ARG A 121 28.24 27.12 -7.39
N GLU A 122 27.22 27.61 -8.09
CA GLU A 122 26.14 26.76 -8.58
C GLU A 122 26.78 25.61 -9.34
N GLU A 123 26.80 24.44 -8.72
CA GLU A 123 27.30 23.22 -9.37
C GLU A 123 26.40 22.91 -10.55
N ASP A 124 26.96 22.50 -11.65
CA ASP A 124 26.20 22.12 -12.84
C ASP A 124 25.25 20.96 -12.48
N VAL A 125 23.97 21.16 -12.74
CA VAL A 125 22.91 20.17 -12.45
C VAL A 125 23.20 18.81 -13.10
N GLU A 126 23.84 18.80 -14.28
CA GLU A 126 24.21 17.56 -14.95
C GLU A 126 25.33 16.83 -14.21
N VAL A 127 26.32 17.54 -13.67
CA VAL A 127 27.38 16.94 -12.84
C VAL A 127 26.80 16.35 -11.57
N LEU A 128 25.90 17.08 -10.89
CA LEU A 128 25.22 16.57 -9.69
C LEU A 128 24.36 15.34 -10.01
N TRP A 129 23.75 15.31 -11.19
CA TRP A 129 22.98 14.17 -11.64
C TRP A 129 23.84 12.93 -11.87
N GLU A 130 24.97 13.08 -12.55
CA GLU A 130 25.91 11.98 -12.78
C GLU A 130 26.45 11.38 -11.48
N GLU A 131 26.61 12.19 -10.43
CA GLU A 131 27.00 11.70 -9.11
C GLU A 131 25.89 10.86 -8.45
N VAL A 132 24.62 11.30 -8.53
CA VAL A 132 23.50 10.72 -7.81
C VAL A 132 22.87 9.53 -8.55
N PHE A 133 22.79 9.62 -9.88
CA PHE A 133 22.05 8.67 -10.70
C PHE A 133 22.46 7.20 -10.52
N PRO A 134 23.74 6.83 -10.43
CA PRO A 134 24.13 5.44 -10.26
C PRO A 134 23.59 4.81 -8.96
N ALA A 135 23.62 5.57 -7.85
CA ALA A 135 23.09 5.12 -6.56
C ALA A 135 21.55 5.06 -6.60
N LEU A 136 20.90 6.05 -7.22
CA LEU A 136 19.45 6.08 -7.38
C LEU A 136 18.96 4.92 -8.24
N ASP A 137 19.53 4.71 -9.41
CA ASP A 137 19.17 3.64 -10.34
C ASP A 137 19.31 2.25 -9.69
N SER A 138 20.43 2.02 -9.00
CA SER A 138 20.64 0.79 -8.23
C SER A 138 19.58 0.62 -7.13
N ALA A 139 19.26 1.68 -6.37
CA ALA A 139 18.25 1.62 -5.32
C ALA A 139 16.85 1.30 -5.88
N LEU A 140 16.45 1.94 -7.00
CA LEU A 140 15.16 1.71 -7.63
C LEU A 140 15.05 0.32 -8.26
N LYS A 141 16.13 -0.21 -8.85
CA LYS A 141 16.19 -1.60 -9.34
C LYS A 141 16.01 -2.60 -8.19
N ASN A 142 16.77 -2.43 -7.11
CA ASN A 142 16.68 -3.29 -5.92
C ASN A 142 15.28 -3.20 -5.27
N LEU A 143 14.67 -2.02 -5.24
CA LEU A 143 13.30 -1.84 -4.77
C LEU A 143 12.32 -2.64 -5.64
N LYS A 144 12.44 -2.58 -6.96
CA LYS A 144 11.58 -3.32 -7.89
C LYS A 144 11.73 -4.83 -7.71
N GLU A 145 12.95 -5.33 -7.61
CA GLU A 145 13.20 -6.74 -7.32
C GLU A 145 12.61 -7.19 -5.98
N SER A 146 12.77 -6.37 -4.94
CA SER A 146 12.17 -6.62 -3.63
C SER A 146 10.64 -6.73 -3.71
N ARG A 147 9.99 -5.84 -4.46
CA ARG A 147 8.54 -5.85 -4.69
C ARG A 147 8.07 -7.09 -5.45
N ILE A 148 8.83 -7.54 -6.45
CA ILE A 148 8.53 -8.77 -7.20
C ILE A 148 8.62 -9.99 -6.29
N LYS A 149 9.72 -10.14 -5.54
CA LYS A 149 9.92 -11.25 -4.60
C LYS A 149 8.83 -11.30 -3.53
N GLU A 150 8.44 -10.15 -3.00
CA GLU A 150 7.36 -10.08 -2.01
C GLU A 150 6.01 -10.39 -2.65
N GLY A 151 5.76 -9.95 -3.89
CA GLY A 151 4.56 -10.28 -4.65
C GLY A 151 4.41 -11.79 -4.89
N GLU A 152 5.49 -12.50 -5.16
CA GLU A 152 5.50 -13.96 -5.30
C GLU A 152 5.12 -14.66 -3.99
N ARG A 153 5.70 -14.23 -2.86
CA ARG A 153 5.34 -14.76 -1.53
C ARG A 153 3.87 -14.50 -1.15
N LEU A 154 3.36 -13.32 -1.49
CA LEU A 154 1.95 -12.99 -1.27
C LEU A 154 1.04 -13.89 -2.11
N LYS A 155 1.42 -14.14 -3.37
CA LYS A 155 0.69 -15.06 -4.26
C LYS A 155 0.64 -16.47 -3.69
N GLU A 156 1.74 -17.01 -3.18
CA GLU A 156 1.78 -18.32 -2.54
C GLU A 156 0.85 -18.40 -1.33
N ARG A 157 0.84 -17.37 -0.48
CA ARG A 157 -0.08 -17.29 0.67
C ARG A 157 -1.54 -17.22 0.24
N ILE A 158 -1.86 -16.40 -0.76
CA ILE A 158 -3.22 -16.31 -1.30
C ILE A 158 -3.67 -17.67 -1.81
N LEU A 159 -2.83 -18.38 -2.56
CA LEU A 159 -3.13 -19.72 -3.07
C LEU A 159 -3.36 -20.72 -1.94
N SER A 160 -2.57 -20.69 -0.87
CA SER A 160 -2.77 -21.55 0.29
C SER A 160 -4.15 -21.33 0.93
N TYR A 161 -4.48 -20.08 1.28
CA TYR A 161 -5.80 -19.76 1.86
C TYR A 161 -6.96 -20.04 0.89
N PHE A 162 -6.72 -19.84 -0.40
CA PHE A 162 -7.72 -20.12 -1.43
C PHE A 162 -8.03 -21.63 -1.55
N HIS A 163 -7.04 -22.50 -1.42
CA HIS A 163 -7.23 -23.94 -1.38
C HIS A 163 -8.04 -24.36 -0.15
N GLU A 164 -7.71 -23.83 1.02
CA GLU A 164 -8.48 -24.08 2.24
C GLU A 164 -9.93 -23.60 2.10
N LEU A 165 -10.14 -22.43 1.50
CA LEU A 165 -11.49 -21.91 1.22
C LEU A 165 -12.28 -22.83 0.28
N LYS A 166 -11.63 -23.32 -0.79
CA LYS A 166 -12.23 -24.25 -1.76
C LYS A 166 -12.67 -25.55 -1.07
N GLU A 167 -11.83 -26.10 -0.19
CA GLU A 167 -12.20 -27.29 0.60
C GLU A 167 -13.42 -27.05 1.51
N ILE A 168 -13.51 -25.88 2.14
CA ILE A 168 -14.67 -25.54 2.98
C ILE A 168 -15.93 -25.41 2.12
N ILE A 169 -15.85 -24.79 0.95
CA ILE A 169 -16.99 -24.64 0.05
C ILE A 169 -17.44 -26.00 -0.51
N ASP A 170 -16.50 -26.90 -0.77
CA ASP A 170 -16.83 -28.27 -1.16
C ASP A 170 -17.55 -29.04 -0.03
N LYS A 171 -17.12 -28.88 1.23
CA LYS A 171 -17.83 -29.44 2.40
C LYS A 171 -19.23 -28.84 2.53
N ILE A 172 -19.40 -27.52 2.34
CA ILE A 172 -20.72 -26.87 2.31
C ILE A 172 -21.58 -27.45 1.20
N SER A 173 -21.01 -27.63 0.01
CA SER A 173 -21.69 -28.20 -1.15
C SER A 173 -22.15 -29.64 -0.90
N ALA A 174 -21.35 -30.44 -0.23
CA ALA A 174 -21.71 -31.82 0.14
C ALA A 174 -22.87 -31.87 1.15
N LEU A 175 -22.94 -30.91 2.06
CA LEU A 175 -24.01 -30.81 3.06
C LEU A 175 -25.34 -30.26 2.51
N LYS A 176 -25.36 -29.74 1.29
CA LYS A 176 -26.48 -29.02 0.67
C LYS A 176 -27.77 -29.86 0.73
N GLU A 177 -27.72 -31.14 0.34
CA GLU A 177 -28.87 -32.00 0.29
C GLU A 177 -29.38 -32.39 1.69
N ASP A 178 -28.49 -32.59 2.64
CA ASP A 178 -28.87 -32.90 4.03
C ASP A 178 -29.53 -31.70 4.70
N VAL A 179 -28.95 -30.51 4.51
CA VAL A 179 -29.52 -29.23 4.99
C VAL A 179 -30.91 -29.00 4.37
N LYS A 180 -31.06 -29.28 3.07
CA LYS A 180 -32.34 -29.15 2.38
C LYS A 180 -33.39 -30.08 2.99
N ARG A 181 -33.04 -31.34 3.26
CA ARG A 181 -33.93 -32.29 3.94
C ARG A 181 -34.34 -31.83 5.34
N GLU A 182 -33.36 -31.42 6.15
CA GLU A 182 -33.60 -30.91 7.51
C GLU A 182 -34.53 -29.69 7.48
N ASN A 183 -34.30 -28.77 6.53
CA ASN A 183 -35.11 -27.56 6.37
C ASN A 183 -36.54 -27.90 5.93
N ILE A 184 -36.74 -28.89 5.04
CA ILE A 184 -38.06 -29.36 4.61
C ILE A 184 -38.80 -29.95 5.82
N GLU A 185 -38.16 -30.77 6.68
CA GLU A 185 -38.80 -31.32 7.86
C GLU A 185 -39.21 -30.22 8.87
N LYS A 186 -38.35 -29.21 9.08
CA LYS A 186 -38.70 -28.05 9.90
C LYS A 186 -39.87 -27.25 9.30
N ALA A 187 -39.90 -27.11 7.96
CA ALA A 187 -41.01 -26.48 7.28
C ALA A 187 -42.31 -27.26 7.42
N LYS A 188 -42.29 -28.60 7.28
CA LYS A 188 -43.45 -29.45 7.51
C LYS A 188 -44.03 -29.29 8.90
N ALA A 189 -43.17 -29.38 9.93
CA ALA A 189 -43.62 -29.21 11.32
C ALA A 189 -44.29 -27.84 11.53
N ARG A 190 -43.79 -26.80 10.89
CA ARG A 190 -44.38 -25.45 10.96
C ARG A 190 -45.70 -25.37 10.21
N ILE A 191 -45.82 -26.03 9.07
CA ILE A 191 -47.07 -26.13 8.29
C ILE A 191 -48.12 -26.87 9.08
N GLU A 192 -47.76 -27.98 9.75
CA GLU A 192 -48.70 -28.74 10.59
C GLU A 192 -49.23 -27.88 11.74
N SER A 193 -48.42 -27.04 12.36
CA SER A 193 -48.90 -26.09 13.39
C SER A 193 -49.90 -25.07 12.80
N TYR A 194 -49.67 -24.57 11.58
CA TYR A 194 -50.59 -23.65 10.90
C TYR A 194 -51.91 -24.36 10.48
N LEU A 195 -51.85 -25.62 10.07
CA LEU A 195 -53.04 -26.43 9.78
C LEU A 195 -53.94 -26.61 10.97
N LEU A 196 -53.36 -26.83 12.19
CA LEU A 196 -54.10 -26.84 13.44
C LEU A 196 -54.82 -25.53 13.73
N GLU A 197 -54.20 -24.42 13.43
CA GLU A 197 -54.82 -23.07 13.53
C GLU A 197 -55.93 -22.88 12.47
N LEU A 198 -55.76 -23.42 11.28
CA LEU A 198 -56.74 -23.37 10.18
C LEU A 198 -58.01 -24.13 10.55
N THR A 199 -57.89 -25.36 11.10
CA THR A 199 -59.04 -26.18 11.56
C THR A 199 -59.80 -25.52 12.69
N SER A 200 -59.20 -24.58 13.39
CA SER A 200 -59.89 -23.76 14.40
C SER A 200 -60.54 -22.48 13.79
N GLY A 201 -60.54 -22.34 12.46
CA GLY A 201 -61.15 -21.20 11.74
C GLY A 201 -60.34 -19.87 11.83
N LYS A 202 -59.11 -19.93 12.30
CA LYS A 202 -58.28 -18.76 12.56
C LYS A 202 -57.36 -18.32 11.41
N LEU A 203 -57.22 -19.14 10.35
CA LEU A 203 -56.27 -18.86 9.23
C LEU A 203 -56.95 -19.06 7.86
N ASP A 204 -56.57 -18.21 6.87
CA ASP A 204 -56.99 -18.34 5.47
C ASP A 204 -56.08 -19.33 4.72
N PRO A 205 -56.62 -20.30 3.95
CA PRO A 205 -55.84 -21.21 3.14
C PRO A 205 -54.91 -20.53 2.14
N ALA A 206 -55.28 -19.42 1.53
CA ALA A 206 -54.46 -18.70 0.57
C ALA A 206 -53.19 -18.12 1.23
N ARG A 207 -53.31 -17.66 2.49
CA ARG A 207 -52.18 -17.16 3.27
C ARG A 207 -51.23 -18.29 3.66
N LEU A 208 -51.75 -19.51 3.95
CA LEU A 208 -50.88 -20.67 4.19
C LEU A 208 -50.00 -21.00 2.98
N TYR A 209 -50.57 -21.06 1.77
CA TYR A 209 -49.79 -21.33 0.56
C TYR A 209 -48.71 -20.31 0.32
N GLN A 210 -48.98 -19.02 0.55
CA GLN A 210 -47.99 -17.95 0.44
C GLN A 210 -46.85 -18.10 1.45
N GLU A 211 -47.16 -18.38 2.70
CA GLU A 211 -46.17 -18.57 3.76
C GLU A 211 -45.29 -19.81 3.49
N VAL A 212 -45.85 -20.90 2.99
CA VAL A 212 -45.10 -22.11 2.62
C VAL A 212 -44.15 -21.82 1.47
N ALA A 213 -44.60 -21.14 0.41
CA ALA A 213 -43.76 -20.80 -0.73
C ALA A 213 -42.58 -19.89 -0.31
N ILE A 214 -42.83 -18.86 0.51
CA ILE A 214 -41.81 -17.99 1.07
C ILE A 214 -40.82 -18.76 1.95
N LEU A 215 -41.29 -19.74 2.73
CA LEU A 215 -40.45 -20.53 3.63
C LEU A 215 -39.52 -21.47 2.85
N LEU A 216 -40.00 -22.10 1.78
CA LEU A 216 -39.19 -22.97 0.92
C LEU A 216 -38.12 -22.20 0.19
N ASP A 217 -38.44 -21.02 -0.36
CA ASP A 217 -37.49 -20.15 -1.04
C ASP A 217 -36.39 -19.64 -0.10
N ARG A 218 -36.78 -19.26 1.13
CA ARG A 218 -35.83 -18.81 2.16
C ARG A 218 -34.87 -19.87 2.69
N LEU A 219 -35.15 -21.13 2.48
CA LEU A 219 -34.39 -22.27 3.03
C LEU A 219 -33.49 -22.94 1.97
N ASP A 220 -33.65 -22.59 0.70
CA ASP A 220 -32.82 -23.14 -0.38
C ASP A 220 -31.50 -22.33 -0.51
N ILE A 221 -30.38 -23.06 -0.37
CA ILE A 221 -29.02 -22.51 -0.47
C ILE A 221 -28.33 -22.87 -1.77
N THR A 222 -29.03 -23.48 -2.70
CA THR A 222 -28.46 -24.02 -3.93
C THR A 222 -27.84 -22.94 -4.78
N GLU A 223 -28.54 -21.83 -4.94
CA GLU A 223 -28.08 -20.70 -5.75
C GLU A 223 -26.80 -20.08 -5.18
N GLU A 224 -26.71 -19.87 -3.88
CA GLU A 224 -25.54 -19.30 -3.21
C GLU A 224 -24.30 -20.21 -3.36
N VAL A 225 -24.48 -21.52 -3.24
CA VAL A 225 -23.39 -22.50 -3.44
C VAL A 225 -22.90 -22.47 -4.90
N ASP A 226 -23.82 -22.45 -5.86
CA ASP A 226 -23.46 -22.44 -7.28
C ASP A 226 -22.76 -21.13 -7.66
N ARG A 227 -23.23 -19.98 -7.17
CA ARG A 227 -22.58 -18.68 -7.35
C ARG A 227 -21.18 -18.65 -6.73
N LEU A 228 -21.01 -19.20 -5.53
CA LEU A 228 -19.70 -19.33 -4.88
C LEU A 228 -18.71 -20.11 -5.75
N LYS A 229 -19.12 -21.22 -6.35
CA LYS A 229 -18.28 -22.01 -7.25
C LYS A 229 -17.86 -21.22 -8.50
N VAL A 230 -18.77 -20.45 -9.07
CA VAL A 230 -18.47 -19.56 -10.22
C VAL A 230 -17.47 -18.49 -9.82
N HIS A 231 -17.65 -17.86 -8.64
CA HIS A 231 -16.72 -16.84 -8.16
C HIS A 231 -15.35 -17.40 -7.84
N LEU A 232 -15.27 -18.62 -7.30
CA LEU A 232 -13.98 -19.32 -7.08
C LEU A 232 -13.23 -19.53 -8.40
N THR A 233 -13.92 -19.99 -9.45
CA THR A 233 -13.32 -20.18 -10.77
C THR A 233 -12.79 -18.86 -11.34
N HIS A 234 -13.59 -17.79 -11.32
CA HIS A 234 -13.19 -16.48 -11.78
C HIS A 234 -12.03 -15.89 -10.96
N PHE A 235 -11.98 -16.16 -9.65
CA PHE A 235 -10.88 -15.71 -8.79
C PHE A 235 -9.56 -16.39 -9.20
N GLU A 236 -9.60 -17.70 -9.44
CA GLU A 236 -8.43 -18.49 -9.85
C GLU A 236 -7.88 -18.02 -11.21
N GLU A 237 -8.76 -17.76 -12.17
CA GLU A 237 -8.42 -17.20 -13.49
C GLU A 237 -7.81 -15.79 -13.36
N THR A 238 -8.44 -14.93 -12.58
CA THR A 238 -8.03 -13.53 -12.40
C THR A 238 -6.72 -13.40 -11.63
N LEU A 239 -6.37 -14.35 -10.76
CA LEU A 239 -5.15 -14.30 -9.94
C LEU A 239 -3.86 -14.28 -10.77
N GLY A 240 -3.91 -14.76 -12.04
CA GLY A 240 -2.76 -14.72 -12.97
C GLY A 240 -2.63 -13.42 -13.77
N GLU A 241 -3.65 -12.57 -13.78
CA GLU A 241 -3.68 -11.36 -14.60
C GLU A 241 -2.85 -10.22 -13.99
N PRO A 242 -2.21 -9.37 -14.81
CA PRO A 242 -1.58 -8.14 -14.33
C PRO A 242 -2.64 -7.14 -13.85
N ASN A 243 -2.33 -6.35 -12.83
CA ASN A 243 -3.22 -5.34 -12.24
C ASN A 243 -4.59 -5.87 -11.76
N SER A 244 -4.64 -7.13 -11.34
CA SER A 244 -5.88 -7.83 -10.97
C SER A 244 -6.43 -7.46 -9.59
N GLY A 245 -5.68 -6.75 -8.74
CA GLY A 245 -6.03 -6.51 -7.33
C GLY A 245 -7.45 -5.98 -7.10
N LYS A 246 -7.94 -5.04 -7.93
CA LYS A 246 -9.32 -4.52 -7.80
C LYS A 246 -10.39 -5.55 -8.19
N LYS A 247 -10.13 -6.35 -9.23
CA LYS A 247 -11.04 -7.42 -9.66
C LYS A 247 -11.12 -8.51 -8.60
N LEU A 248 -9.97 -8.88 -8.02
CA LEU A 248 -9.90 -9.87 -6.94
C LEU A 248 -10.63 -9.37 -5.68
N ASP A 249 -10.45 -8.11 -5.27
CA ASP A 249 -11.17 -7.53 -4.12
C ASP A 249 -12.68 -7.55 -4.35
N PHE A 250 -13.16 -7.24 -5.56
CA PHE A 250 -14.58 -7.34 -5.92
C PHE A 250 -15.09 -8.77 -5.81
N LEU A 251 -14.38 -9.76 -6.36
CA LEU A 251 -14.78 -11.18 -6.27
C LEU A 251 -14.83 -11.67 -4.81
N LEU A 252 -13.88 -11.23 -3.97
CA LEU A 252 -13.90 -11.56 -2.54
C LEU A 252 -15.13 -10.96 -1.82
N GLN A 253 -15.53 -9.75 -2.19
CA GLN A 253 -16.75 -9.14 -1.65
C GLN A 253 -18.02 -9.90 -2.06
N GLU A 254 -18.12 -10.31 -3.34
CA GLU A 254 -19.25 -11.14 -3.78
C GLU A 254 -19.27 -12.50 -3.09
N MET A 255 -18.14 -13.20 -2.97
CA MET A 255 -18.05 -14.45 -2.21
C MET A 255 -18.46 -14.27 -0.74
N HIS A 256 -18.03 -13.18 -0.10
CA HIS A 256 -18.42 -12.87 1.27
C HIS A 256 -19.93 -12.64 1.40
N ARG A 257 -20.55 -11.98 0.41
CA ARG A 257 -22.00 -11.77 0.34
C ARG A 257 -22.75 -13.09 0.22
N GLU A 258 -22.33 -13.97 -0.69
CA GLU A 258 -22.97 -15.28 -0.90
C GLU A 258 -22.85 -16.17 0.35
N ILE A 259 -21.68 -16.21 1.00
CA ILE A 259 -21.50 -16.95 2.26
C ILE A 259 -22.38 -16.39 3.39
N THR A 260 -22.58 -15.08 3.42
CA THR A 260 -23.46 -14.46 4.42
C THR A 260 -24.91 -14.83 4.19
N THR A 261 -25.38 -14.78 2.95
CA THR A 261 -26.75 -15.17 2.57
C THR A 261 -26.99 -16.63 2.87
N LEU A 262 -26.07 -17.51 2.46
CA LEU A 262 -26.10 -18.94 2.73
C LEU A 262 -26.17 -19.25 4.22
N SER A 263 -25.34 -18.63 5.05
CA SER A 263 -25.34 -18.81 6.51
C SER A 263 -26.67 -18.43 7.15
N ASN A 264 -27.31 -17.37 6.66
CA ASN A 264 -28.60 -16.91 7.17
C ASN A 264 -29.77 -17.81 6.74
N LYS A 265 -29.70 -18.40 5.53
CA LYS A 265 -30.71 -19.31 4.99
C LYS A 265 -30.68 -20.72 5.64
N ALA A 266 -29.46 -21.23 5.90
CA ALA A 266 -29.26 -22.63 6.21
C ALA A 266 -29.85 -23.08 7.57
N GLN A 267 -29.95 -22.21 8.58
CA GLN A 267 -30.41 -22.49 9.94
C GLN A 267 -29.83 -23.80 10.54
N ASN A 268 -28.60 -24.15 10.15
CA ASN A 268 -27.87 -25.35 10.54
C ASN A 268 -26.56 -24.94 11.20
N ALA A 269 -26.33 -25.47 12.45
CA ALA A 269 -25.18 -25.09 13.26
C ALA A 269 -23.83 -25.47 12.62
N HIS A 270 -23.75 -26.64 11.97
CA HIS A 270 -22.53 -27.11 11.33
C HIS A 270 -22.17 -26.25 10.11
N LEU A 271 -23.16 -25.93 9.29
CA LEU A 271 -22.97 -25.05 8.14
C LEU A 271 -22.60 -23.61 8.55
N SER A 272 -23.19 -23.11 9.66
CA SER A 272 -22.84 -21.82 10.22
C SER A 272 -21.36 -21.76 10.66
N LEU A 273 -20.82 -22.81 11.25
CA LEU A 273 -19.39 -22.88 11.61
C LEU A 273 -18.49 -22.88 10.37
N LEU A 274 -18.85 -23.64 9.33
CA LEU A 274 -18.12 -23.62 8.05
C LEU A 274 -18.16 -22.23 7.40
N ALA A 275 -19.31 -21.56 7.43
CA ALA A 275 -19.46 -20.21 6.91
C ALA A 275 -18.59 -19.18 7.66
N VAL A 276 -18.47 -19.30 8.98
CA VAL A 276 -17.56 -18.46 9.78
C VAL A 276 -16.10 -18.68 9.37
N SER A 277 -15.68 -19.96 9.24
CA SER A 277 -14.32 -20.29 8.79
C SER A 277 -14.04 -19.78 7.38
N ALA A 278 -15.00 -19.89 6.46
CA ALA A 278 -14.88 -19.36 5.11
C ALA A 278 -14.74 -17.83 5.08
N LYS A 279 -15.50 -17.11 5.91
CA LYS A 279 -15.38 -15.65 6.04
C LYS A 279 -14.02 -15.21 6.57
N ASP A 280 -13.48 -15.91 7.56
CA ASP A 280 -12.14 -15.65 8.09
C ASP A 280 -11.06 -15.82 7.01
N LEU A 281 -11.16 -16.87 6.19
CA LEU A 281 -10.24 -17.07 5.06
C LEU A 281 -10.40 -15.99 3.98
N LEU A 282 -11.63 -15.60 3.66
CA LEU A 282 -11.87 -14.50 2.70
C LEU A 282 -11.22 -13.19 3.17
N GLU A 283 -11.30 -12.86 4.45
CA GLU A 283 -10.69 -11.65 4.99
C GLU A 283 -9.15 -11.75 4.95
N LYS A 284 -8.57 -12.91 5.32
CA LYS A 284 -7.12 -13.14 5.17
C LYS A 284 -6.64 -13.00 3.73
N ILE A 285 -7.39 -13.55 2.76
CA ILE A 285 -7.06 -13.39 1.34
C ILE A 285 -7.15 -11.91 0.94
N ARG A 286 -8.18 -11.21 1.36
CA ARG A 286 -8.42 -9.80 1.06
C ARG A 286 -7.29 -8.89 1.55
N GLU A 287 -6.83 -9.11 2.76
CA GLU A 287 -5.66 -8.38 3.31
C GLU A 287 -4.42 -8.54 2.44
N GLN A 288 -4.16 -9.74 1.90
CA GLN A 288 -3.01 -9.98 1.02
C GLN A 288 -3.23 -9.34 -0.37
N VAL A 289 -4.45 -9.46 -0.94
CA VAL A 289 -4.80 -8.88 -2.24
C VAL A 289 -4.67 -7.36 -2.25
N GLN A 290 -5.00 -6.69 -1.13
CA GLN A 290 -4.84 -5.23 -1.00
C GLN A 290 -3.39 -4.75 -1.12
N ASN A 291 -2.41 -5.63 -0.95
CA ASN A 291 -0.99 -5.32 -1.09
C ASN A 291 -0.43 -5.65 -2.49
N LEU A 292 -1.26 -6.17 -3.41
CA LEU A 292 -0.87 -6.51 -4.78
C LEU A 292 -1.16 -5.38 -5.79
N VAL A 293 -0.27 -5.31 -6.81
CA VAL A 293 -0.41 -4.42 -7.98
C VAL A 293 -0.37 -5.26 -9.24
#